data_91a600cb257de5e4e10032a91bbcb6b9
#
_entry.id   91a600cb257de5e4e10032a91bbcb6b9
#
_cell.length_a   1.000
_cell.length_b   1.000
_cell.length_c   1.000
_cell.angle_alpha   90.00
_cell.angle_beta   90.00
_cell.angle_gamma   90.00
#
_symmetry.space_group_name_H-M   'P 1'
#
loop_
_entity.id
_entity.type
_entity.pdbx_description
1 polymer ?
#
loop_
_entity_poly.entity_id
_entity_poly.type
_entity_poly.pdbx_seq_one_letter_code
_entity_poly.pdbx_strand_id
1 'polypeptide(L)'
;MKSLLLLLCAVACLARPADAQTLADLVADPQRWPADVTVPAATKAAVIVNGQPAGMMLIGAGKKITVSEITTESVTGKVGGTTVRVPLAKTNLAKLAAVAAAPVAAAAPAVAAKPAAHEAPAGVTTPMQRMFGGSLVRCTGGKLQDVDASALNGVKYYALYYSASWCGPCRQFTPSLVTAYRDLKPAHPEFELIFVSDDRSAGDMADYMKTDDMPWLAVRFNSRDQKMIDYSGPGIPCLVLVDANGNVLSDSFQGESYLGPHHVLDDTRRILAQGR
;
A
#
# COMPACT_ATOMS: atom_id res chain seq x y z
N MET A 1 0.61 54.01 68.99
CA MET A 1 0.89 52.60 68.95
C MET A 1 -0.09 51.95 67.94
N LYS A 2 0.28 51.85 66.71
CA LYS A 2 -0.55 51.19 65.69
C LYS A 2 0.32 50.20 64.92
N SER A 3 0.12 48.93 65.24
CA SER A 3 0.79 47.81 64.55
C SER A 3 0.23 47.65 63.10
N LEU A 4 1.14 47.78 62.15
CA LEU A 4 0.85 47.54 60.74
C LEU A 4 1.17 46.06 60.40
N LEU A 5 0.14 45.27 60.17
CA LEU A 5 0.28 43.86 59.82
C LEU A 5 0.45 43.80 58.30
N LEU A 6 1.68 43.46 57.85
CA LEU A 6 1.99 43.19 56.45
C LEU A 6 1.51 41.81 56.11
N LEU A 7 0.50 41.73 55.22
CA LEU A 7 0.00 40.49 54.61
C LEU A 7 0.88 40.17 53.40
N LEU A 8 1.79 39.20 53.51
CA LEU A 8 2.54 38.66 52.39
C LEU A 8 1.60 37.75 51.58
N CYS A 9 1.12 38.23 50.44
CA CYS A 9 0.53 37.37 49.44
C CYS A 9 1.64 36.57 48.72
N ALA A 10 1.83 35.32 49.12
CA ALA A 10 2.62 34.37 48.34
C ALA A 10 1.84 34.01 47.10
N VAL A 11 2.19 34.59 45.93
CA VAL A 11 1.74 34.11 44.64
C VAL A 11 2.45 32.79 44.38
N ALA A 12 1.77 31.68 44.66
CA ALA A 12 2.20 30.37 44.22
C ALA A 12 2.14 30.35 42.70
N CYS A 13 3.29 30.52 42.05
CA CYS A 13 3.48 30.25 40.65
C CYS A 13 3.34 28.75 40.46
N LEU A 14 2.09 28.28 40.22
CA LEU A 14 1.84 26.94 39.76
C LEU A 14 2.48 26.83 38.38
N ALA A 15 3.68 26.25 38.31
CA ALA A 15 4.28 25.81 37.09
C ALA A 15 3.26 24.83 36.42
N ARG A 16 2.61 25.27 35.35
CA ARG A 16 1.85 24.39 34.51
C ARG A 16 2.80 23.31 33.99
N PRO A 17 2.43 22.03 34.07
CA PRO A 17 3.19 21.00 33.37
C PRO A 17 3.25 21.39 31.89
N ALA A 18 4.41 21.21 31.25
CA ALA A 18 4.63 21.48 29.86
C ALA A 18 3.48 20.78 29.07
N ASP A 19 2.69 21.59 28.39
CA ASP A 19 1.50 21.14 27.68
C ASP A 19 1.88 19.98 26.74
N ALA A 20 1.43 18.77 27.09
CA ALA A 20 1.50 17.65 26.19
C ALA A 20 0.68 18.01 24.94
N GLN A 21 1.37 18.28 23.84
CA GLN A 21 0.74 18.61 22.56
C GLN A 21 -0.18 17.47 22.15
N THR A 22 -1.48 17.74 22.07
CA THR A 22 -2.43 16.76 21.53
C THR A 22 -2.54 16.90 20.02
N LEU A 23 -3.01 15.84 19.35
CA LEU A 23 -3.28 15.89 17.92
C LEU A 23 -4.34 16.96 17.58
N ALA A 24 -5.34 17.12 18.45
CA ALA A 24 -6.39 18.13 18.27
C ALA A 24 -5.80 19.56 18.29
N ASP A 25 -4.83 19.83 19.17
CA ASP A 25 -4.14 21.11 19.26
C ASP A 25 -3.33 21.41 17.98
N LEU A 26 -2.70 20.37 17.40
CA LEU A 26 -1.97 20.53 16.14
C LEU A 26 -2.88 20.76 14.95
N VAL A 27 -3.99 20.06 14.86
CA VAL A 27 -4.94 20.22 13.75
C VAL A 27 -5.62 21.59 13.81
N ALA A 28 -5.90 22.09 15.01
CA ALA A 28 -6.59 23.36 15.21
C ALA A 28 -5.72 24.60 14.92
N ASP A 29 -4.39 24.48 15.06
CA ASP A 29 -3.48 25.62 14.93
C ASP A 29 -2.34 25.36 13.95
N PRO A 30 -2.46 25.77 12.67
CA PRO A 30 -1.41 25.61 11.66
C PRO A 30 -0.06 26.26 12.02
N GLN A 31 -0.03 27.27 12.91
CA GLN A 31 1.22 27.90 13.31
C GLN A 31 2.06 27.02 14.24
N ARG A 32 1.46 25.99 14.80
CA ARG A 32 2.13 24.99 15.67
C ARG A 32 2.61 23.77 14.91
N TRP A 33 2.39 23.68 13.61
CA TRP A 33 2.83 22.56 12.81
C TRP A 33 4.36 22.47 12.79
N PRO A 34 4.95 21.27 12.94
CA PRO A 34 6.37 21.10 12.70
C PRO A 34 6.68 21.39 11.23
N ALA A 35 7.81 22.01 10.96
CA ALA A 35 8.24 22.29 9.58
C ALA A 35 8.41 20.99 8.77
N ASP A 36 8.90 19.95 9.44
CA ASP A 36 9.12 18.63 8.85
C ASP A 36 8.54 17.52 9.70
N VAL A 37 8.03 16.49 9.04
CA VAL A 37 7.60 15.23 9.65
C VAL A 37 8.38 14.10 9.00
N THR A 38 8.75 13.07 9.76
CA THR A 38 9.48 11.91 9.24
C THR A 38 8.60 10.67 9.20
N VAL A 39 8.89 9.77 8.26
CA VAL A 39 8.33 8.42 8.24
C VAL A 39 9.32 7.45 8.89
N PRO A 40 8.98 6.80 10.02
CA PRO A 40 9.89 5.90 10.75
C PRO A 40 10.17 4.60 9.98
N ALA A 41 9.29 4.20 9.08
CA ALA A 41 9.44 3.03 8.22
C ALA A 41 9.04 3.40 6.79
N ALA A 42 9.54 2.65 5.81
CA ALA A 42 9.16 2.84 4.41
C ALA A 42 7.62 2.78 4.28
N THR A 43 7.04 3.79 3.65
CA THR A 43 5.59 4.01 3.65
C THR A 43 5.11 4.46 2.27
N LYS A 44 4.06 3.83 1.75
CA LYS A 44 3.37 4.30 0.55
C LYS A 44 2.56 5.55 0.87
N ALA A 45 2.73 6.57 0.07
CA ALA A 45 2.05 7.87 0.17
C ALA A 45 1.32 8.20 -1.12
N ALA A 46 0.14 8.80 -1.01
CA ALA A 46 -0.56 9.30 -2.19
C ALA A 46 0.19 10.52 -2.73
N VAL A 47 0.51 10.52 -4.02
CA VAL A 47 1.01 11.71 -4.74
C VAL A 47 -0.17 12.61 -5.04
N ILE A 48 -0.06 13.89 -4.69
CA ILE A 48 -1.11 14.88 -4.87
C ILE A 48 -0.71 15.85 -6.00
N VAL A 49 -1.56 15.92 -7.03
CA VAL A 49 -1.41 16.88 -8.15
C VAL A 49 -2.71 17.66 -8.24
N ASN A 50 -2.61 18.99 -8.22
CA ASN A 50 -3.78 19.89 -8.23
C ASN A 50 -4.84 19.55 -7.15
N GLY A 51 -4.38 19.16 -5.96
CA GLY A 51 -5.24 18.79 -4.83
C GLY A 51 -5.89 17.41 -4.92
N GLN A 52 -5.68 16.66 -6.00
CA GLN A 52 -6.24 15.33 -6.22
C GLN A 52 -5.17 14.24 -6.17
N PRO A 53 -5.49 13.04 -5.66
CA PRO A 53 -4.57 11.90 -5.72
C PRO A 53 -4.31 11.52 -7.17
N ALA A 54 -3.03 11.56 -7.58
CA ALA A 54 -2.58 11.26 -8.94
C ALA A 54 -1.75 9.97 -9.02
N GLY A 55 -1.52 9.29 -7.90
CA GLY A 55 -0.75 8.05 -7.84
C GLY A 55 -0.27 7.76 -6.43
N MET A 56 0.59 6.76 -6.28
CA MET A 56 1.24 6.40 -5.01
C MET A 56 2.75 6.46 -5.18
N MET A 57 3.46 6.90 -4.14
CA MET A 57 4.92 6.91 -4.08
C MET A 57 5.38 6.23 -2.79
N LEU A 58 6.46 5.46 -2.87
CA LEU A 58 7.11 4.91 -1.69
C LEU A 58 8.06 5.95 -1.10
N ILE A 59 7.85 6.29 0.16
CA ILE A 59 8.75 7.16 0.94
C ILE A 59 9.62 6.25 1.81
N GLY A 60 10.93 6.27 1.60
CA GLY A 60 11.89 5.48 2.39
C GLY A 60 11.88 5.87 3.87
N ALA A 61 12.25 4.92 4.73
CA ALA A 61 12.40 5.16 6.16
C ALA A 61 13.36 6.33 6.45
N GLY A 62 13.03 7.16 7.43
CA GLY A 62 13.80 8.33 7.83
C GLY A 62 13.68 9.55 6.90
N LYS A 63 12.97 9.45 5.78
CA LYS A 63 12.75 10.59 4.87
C LYS A 63 11.86 11.64 5.55
N LYS A 64 12.22 12.90 5.30
CA LYS A 64 11.48 14.07 5.78
C LYS A 64 10.42 14.51 4.78
N ILE A 65 9.29 14.89 5.30
CA ILE A 65 8.16 15.49 4.57
C ILE A 65 8.04 16.92 5.07
N THR A 66 8.30 17.91 4.22
CA THR A 66 8.06 19.32 4.58
C THR A 66 6.55 19.56 4.60
N VAL A 67 6.02 19.86 5.76
CA VAL A 67 4.59 19.88 6.05
C VAL A 67 3.90 21.05 5.36
N SER A 68 2.77 20.78 4.73
CA SER A 68 1.86 21.81 4.22
C SER A 68 0.45 21.72 4.83
N GLU A 69 0.06 20.55 5.34
CA GLU A 69 -1.23 20.34 5.99
C GLU A 69 -1.16 19.15 6.96
N ILE A 70 -1.80 19.28 8.12
CA ILE A 70 -2.02 18.17 9.06
C ILE A 70 -3.50 18.04 9.33
N THR A 71 -4.03 16.84 9.17
CA THR A 71 -5.39 16.48 9.53
C THR A 71 -5.39 15.40 10.62
N THR A 72 -6.54 15.04 11.13
CA THR A 72 -6.67 13.93 12.10
C THR A 72 -6.24 12.57 11.54
N GLU A 73 -6.18 12.44 10.22
CA GLU A 73 -5.91 11.15 9.55
C GLU A 73 -4.59 11.14 8.77
N SER A 74 -4.11 12.31 8.33
CA SER A 74 -2.99 12.37 7.39
C SER A 74 -2.16 13.63 7.52
N VAL A 75 -0.92 13.54 7.02
CA VAL A 75 -0.02 14.67 6.78
C VAL A 75 0.16 14.82 5.29
N THR A 76 -0.11 16.03 4.77
CA THR A 76 0.21 16.42 3.38
C THR A 76 1.45 17.31 3.40
N GLY A 77 2.38 17.07 2.50
CA GLY A 77 3.63 17.84 2.43
C GLY A 77 4.46 17.48 1.20
N LYS A 78 5.70 17.98 1.14
CA LYS A 78 6.60 17.76 0.01
C LYS A 78 7.76 16.83 0.36
N VAL A 79 8.05 15.92 -0.56
CA VAL A 79 9.24 15.07 -0.54
C VAL A 79 9.93 15.21 -1.91
N GLY A 80 11.16 15.74 -1.93
CA GLY A 80 11.91 15.90 -3.19
C GLY A 80 11.18 16.71 -4.27
N GLY A 81 10.36 17.71 -3.87
CA GLY A 81 9.57 18.53 -4.80
C GLY A 81 8.19 17.98 -5.14
N THR A 82 7.88 16.71 -4.83
CA THR A 82 6.58 16.08 -5.05
C THR A 82 5.68 16.26 -3.84
N THR A 83 4.44 16.70 -4.05
CA THR A 83 3.44 16.78 -2.96
C THR A 83 2.87 15.40 -2.69
N VAL A 84 2.91 14.98 -1.42
CA VAL A 84 2.45 13.66 -0.98
C VAL A 84 1.51 13.79 0.20
N ARG A 85 0.60 12.82 0.34
CA ARG A 85 -0.24 12.65 1.53
C ARG A 85 0.05 11.31 2.17
N VAL A 86 0.46 11.34 3.44
CA VAL A 86 0.87 10.17 4.23
C VAL A 86 -0.11 9.98 5.38
N PRO A 87 -0.60 8.76 5.67
CA PRO A 87 -1.38 8.52 6.87
C PRO A 87 -0.62 8.95 8.13
N LEU A 88 -1.27 9.68 9.03
CA LEU A 88 -0.66 10.21 10.25
C LEU A 88 -0.02 9.09 11.10
N ALA A 89 -0.67 7.92 11.16
CA ALA A 89 -0.19 6.73 11.86
C ALA A 89 1.14 6.18 11.32
N LYS A 90 1.56 6.58 10.11
CA LYS A 90 2.83 6.19 9.47
C LYS A 90 3.92 7.26 9.60
N THR A 91 3.70 8.28 10.41
CA THR A 91 4.64 9.37 10.66
C THR A 91 5.13 9.35 12.11
N ASN A 92 6.14 10.14 12.42
CA ASN A 92 6.60 10.33 13.81
C ASN A 92 5.55 11.02 14.70
N LEU A 93 4.47 11.56 14.13
CA LEU A 93 3.31 12.09 14.86
C LEU A 93 2.30 11.00 15.27
N ALA A 94 2.50 9.75 14.91
CA ALA A 94 1.61 8.63 15.26
C ALA A 94 1.36 8.51 16.77
N LYS A 95 2.33 8.86 17.60
CA LYS A 95 2.19 8.85 19.07
C LYS A 95 1.15 9.84 19.58
N LEU A 96 0.97 10.97 18.90
CA LEU A 96 -0.05 11.99 19.23
C LEU A 96 -1.46 11.50 18.82
N ALA A 97 -1.56 10.74 17.72
CA ALA A 97 -2.80 10.13 17.29
C ALA A 97 -3.28 9.04 18.27
N ALA A 98 -2.37 8.27 18.86
CA ALA A 98 -2.70 7.20 19.81
C ALA A 98 -3.30 7.71 21.13
N VAL A 99 -2.95 8.95 21.54
CA VAL A 99 -3.50 9.57 22.76
C VAL A 99 -4.94 10.07 22.53
N ALA A 100 -5.31 10.41 21.29
CA ALA A 100 -6.68 10.83 20.95
C ALA A 100 -7.66 9.65 20.81
N ALA A 101 -7.18 8.41 20.80
CA ALA A 101 -7.97 7.18 20.64
C ALA A 101 -8.18 6.40 21.95
N ALA A 102 -8.28 7.07 23.11
CA ALA A 102 -8.72 6.42 24.33
C ALA A 102 -10.27 6.40 24.41
N PRO A 103 -10.90 5.30 24.87
CA PRO A 103 -12.12 4.78 24.32
C PRO A 103 -13.39 5.39 24.90
N VAL A 104 -14.34 5.69 24.03
CA VAL A 104 -15.76 5.63 24.42
C VAL A 104 -16.23 4.20 24.13
N ALA A 105 -16.45 3.44 25.19
CA ALA A 105 -16.98 2.11 25.10
C ALA A 105 -18.41 2.14 24.53
N ALA A 106 -18.60 1.55 23.37
CA ALA A 106 -19.90 1.07 22.92
C ALA A 106 -19.70 -0.27 22.21
N ALA A 107 -20.33 -1.27 22.77
CA ALA A 107 -20.23 -2.65 22.36
C ALA A 107 -20.75 -2.86 20.94
N ALA A 108 -19.93 -3.53 20.13
CA ALA A 108 -20.39 -4.22 18.94
C ALA A 108 -19.78 -5.62 18.91
N PRO A 109 -20.47 -6.65 18.43
CA PRO A 109 -19.95 -7.98 18.51
C PRO A 109 -18.80 -8.15 17.53
N ALA A 110 -17.63 -8.41 18.08
CA ALA A 110 -16.47 -8.85 17.34
C ALA A 110 -16.76 -10.23 16.72
N VAL A 111 -16.80 -10.30 15.41
CA VAL A 111 -16.39 -11.51 14.71
C VAL A 111 -14.94 -11.28 14.27
N ALA A 112 -14.03 -11.47 15.21
CA ALA A 112 -12.63 -11.64 14.92
C ALA A 112 -12.44 -13.02 14.29
N ALA A 113 -12.58 -13.10 12.98
CA ALA A 113 -11.91 -14.15 12.24
C ALA A 113 -10.43 -13.77 12.21
N LYS A 114 -9.67 -14.29 13.18
CA LYS A 114 -8.23 -14.47 13.06
C LYS A 114 -7.98 -15.13 11.71
N PRO A 115 -7.16 -14.56 10.80
CA PRO A 115 -6.73 -15.30 9.64
C PRO A 115 -6.04 -16.55 10.16
N ALA A 116 -6.65 -17.70 9.99
CA ALA A 116 -5.98 -18.96 10.17
C ALA A 116 -4.77 -18.90 9.20
N ALA A 117 -3.57 -19.06 9.76
CA ALA A 117 -2.41 -19.34 8.96
C ALA A 117 -2.75 -20.59 8.14
N HIS A 118 -3.06 -20.40 6.87
CA HIS A 118 -3.25 -21.50 5.96
C HIS A 118 -1.85 -22.09 5.77
N GLU A 119 -1.61 -23.23 6.38
CA GLU A 119 -0.47 -24.08 6.02
C GLU A 119 -0.51 -24.26 4.51
N ALA A 120 0.63 -24.00 3.85
CA ALA A 120 0.78 -24.21 2.43
C ALA A 120 0.41 -25.65 2.09
N PRO A 121 -0.51 -25.89 1.15
CA PRO A 121 -0.93 -27.25 0.83
C PRO A 121 0.25 -28.11 0.36
N ALA A 122 0.29 -29.36 0.78
CA ALA A 122 1.31 -30.33 0.39
C ALA A 122 1.37 -30.45 -1.16
N GLY A 123 2.54 -30.11 -1.76
CA GLY A 123 2.73 -30.12 -3.21
C GLY A 123 3.28 -28.83 -3.79
N VAL A 124 3.36 -27.75 -3.01
CA VAL A 124 3.94 -26.47 -3.43
C VAL A 124 5.47 -26.58 -3.47
N THR A 125 6.06 -26.48 -4.66
CA THR A 125 7.49 -26.82 -4.89
C THR A 125 8.38 -25.60 -5.12
N THR A 126 7.88 -24.52 -5.68
CA THR A 126 8.70 -23.33 -5.99
C THR A 126 8.55 -22.21 -4.95
N PRO A 127 9.56 -21.31 -4.81
CA PRO A 127 9.45 -20.14 -3.96
C PRO A 127 8.22 -19.27 -4.25
N MET A 128 7.90 -19.07 -5.54
CA MET A 128 6.73 -18.27 -5.93
C MET A 128 5.41 -18.97 -5.59
N GLN A 129 5.30 -20.29 -5.79
CA GLN A 129 4.12 -21.05 -5.35
C GLN A 129 3.92 -20.97 -3.84
N ARG A 130 4.99 -21.04 -3.04
CA ARG A 130 4.90 -20.89 -1.58
C ARG A 130 4.46 -19.49 -1.17
N MET A 131 4.93 -18.45 -1.87
CA MET A 131 4.55 -17.07 -1.60
C MET A 131 3.05 -16.85 -1.76
N PHE A 132 2.44 -17.43 -2.79
CA PHE A 132 1.02 -17.25 -3.08
C PHE A 132 0.12 -18.30 -2.43
N GLY A 133 0.68 -19.36 -1.83
CA GLY A 133 -0.06 -20.46 -1.23
C GLY A 133 -1.07 -19.96 -0.18
N GLY A 134 -2.36 -20.30 -0.36
CA GLY A 134 -3.44 -19.92 0.55
C GLY A 134 -3.92 -18.46 0.43
N SER A 135 -3.34 -17.65 -0.47
CA SER A 135 -3.73 -16.25 -0.67
C SER A 135 -4.31 -15.94 -2.05
N LEU A 136 -4.48 -16.94 -2.91
CA LEU A 136 -4.99 -16.75 -4.26
C LEU A 136 -6.52 -16.66 -4.30
N VAL A 137 -7.00 -15.76 -5.14
CA VAL A 137 -8.42 -15.62 -5.48
C VAL A 137 -8.59 -15.43 -6.99
N ARG A 138 -9.79 -15.75 -7.47
CA ARG A 138 -10.26 -15.43 -8.83
C ARG A 138 -11.55 -14.62 -8.73
N CYS A 139 -11.68 -13.60 -9.56
CA CYS A 139 -12.93 -12.87 -9.68
C CYS A 139 -13.87 -13.57 -10.67
N THR A 140 -15.04 -13.99 -10.20
CA THR A 140 -16.10 -14.58 -11.03
C THR A 140 -17.39 -13.82 -10.78
N GLY A 141 -17.88 -13.12 -11.80
CA GLY A 141 -19.11 -12.33 -11.69
C GLY A 141 -19.06 -11.21 -10.62
N GLY A 142 -17.86 -10.68 -10.33
CA GLY A 142 -17.66 -9.66 -9.29
C GLY A 142 -17.53 -10.22 -7.88
N LYS A 143 -17.35 -11.53 -7.73
CA LYS A 143 -17.09 -12.18 -6.44
C LYS A 143 -15.70 -12.79 -6.44
N LEU A 144 -14.92 -12.51 -5.38
CA LEU A 144 -13.63 -13.13 -5.17
C LEU A 144 -13.83 -14.52 -4.56
N GLN A 145 -13.35 -15.53 -5.26
CA GLN A 145 -13.41 -16.94 -4.87
C GLN A 145 -11.99 -17.45 -4.62
N ASP A 146 -11.82 -18.20 -3.55
CA ASP A 146 -10.55 -18.80 -3.20
C ASP A 146 -10.11 -19.81 -4.27
N VAL A 147 -8.81 -19.78 -4.58
CA VAL A 147 -8.18 -20.67 -5.54
C VAL A 147 -7.05 -21.41 -4.83
N ASP A 148 -7.03 -22.73 -5.01
CA ASP A 148 -5.97 -23.58 -4.48
C ASP A 148 -4.62 -23.30 -5.17
N ALA A 149 -3.52 -23.42 -4.42
CA ALA A 149 -2.17 -23.19 -4.92
C ALA A 149 -1.78 -24.12 -6.06
N SER A 150 -2.46 -25.26 -6.23
CA SER A 150 -2.26 -26.17 -7.37
C SER A 150 -2.56 -25.52 -8.72
N ALA A 151 -3.32 -24.43 -8.74
CA ALA A 151 -3.51 -23.61 -9.95
C ALA A 151 -2.20 -23.03 -10.51
N LEU A 152 -1.14 -22.99 -9.70
CA LEU A 152 0.19 -22.53 -10.09
C LEU A 152 1.14 -23.70 -10.45
N ASN A 153 0.64 -24.93 -10.50
CA ASN A 153 1.48 -26.08 -10.86
C ASN A 153 2.00 -25.94 -12.29
N GLY A 154 3.31 -26.10 -12.48
CA GLY A 154 3.96 -25.96 -13.79
C GLY A 154 4.23 -24.52 -14.22
N VAL A 155 3.81 -23.52 -13.45
CA VAL A 155 4.12 -22.12 -13.74
C VAL A 155 5.60 -21.84 -13.47
N LYS A 156 6.28 -21.28 -14.47
CA LYS A 156 7.70 -20.90 -14.44
C LYS A 156 7.90 -19.38 -14.43
N TYR A 157 6.95 -18.63 -14.98
CA TYR A 157 7.02 -17.19 -15.13
C TYR A 157 5.78 -16.54 -14.54
N TYR A 158 5.99 -15.55 -13.68
CA TYR A 158 4.93 -14.82 -12.99
C TYR A 158 5.02 -13.34 -13.33
N ALA A 159 3.99 -12.78 -13.91
CA ALA A 159 3.84 -11.33 -14.03
C ALA A 159 3.05 -10.80 -12.84
N LEU A 160 3.69 -10.01 -11.98
CA LEU A 160 3.06 -9.39 -10.81
C LEU A 160 2.55 -8.02 -11.21
N TYR A 161 1.23 -7.83 -11.21
CA TYR A 161 0.60 -6.57 -11.60
C TYR A 161 0.06 -5.81 -10.40
N TYR A 162 0.73 -4.72 -10.03
CA TYR A 162 0.33 -3.81 -8.95
C TYR A 162 -0.49 -2.67 -9.54
N SER A 163 -1.73 -2.54 -9.09
CA SER A 163 -2.70 -1.60 -9.66
C SER A 163 -3.86 -1.34 -8.71
N ALA A 164 -4.69 -0.34 -9.03
CA ALA A 164 -5.90 -0.03 -8.29
C ALA A 164 -6.95 0.63 -9.19
N SER A 165 -8.24 0.47 -8.84
CA SER A 165 -9.39 1.04 -9.56
C SER A 165 -9.38 2.57 -9.62
N TRP A 166 -8.85 3.22 -8.59
CA TRP A 166 -8.75 4.67 -8.50
C TRP A 166 -7.55 5.27 -9.24
N CYS A 167 -6.66 4.42 -9.79
CA CYS A 167 -5.47 4.84 -10.52
C CYS A 167 -5.79 5.02 -12.02
N GLY A 168 -5.85 6.26 -12.48
CA GLY A 168 -6.15 6.58 -13.88
C GLY A 168 -5.20 5.93 -14.89
N PRO A 169 -3.86 6.07 -14.75
CA PRO A 169 -2.90 5.39 -15.63
C PRO A 169 -3.00 3.87 -15.61
N CYS A 170 -3.37 3.28 -14.46
CA CYS A 170 -3.59 1.85 -14.35
C CYS A 170 -4.75 1.40 -15.23
N ARG A 171 -5.89 2.10 -15.15
CA ARG A 171 -7.08 1.81 -15.96
C ARG A 171 -6.85 2.01 -17.46
N GLN A 172 -5.92 2.85 -17.85
CA GLN A 172 -5.51 3.00 -19.25
C GLN A 172 -4.68 1.81 -19.74
N PHE A 173 -3.82 1.26 -18.86
CA PHE A 173 -2.96 0.12 -19.20
C PHE A 173 -3.68 -1.23 -19.14
N THR A 174 -4.59 -1.45 -18.17
CA THR A 174 -5.24 -2.74 -17.91
C THR A 174 -5.87 -3.39 -19.16
N PRO A 175 -6.59 -2.68 -20.05
CA PRO A 175 -7.16 -3.30 -21.24
C PRO A 175 -6.10 -3.92 -22.17
N SER A 176 -4.94 -3.26 -22.32
CA SER A 176 -3.83 -3.80 -23.12
C SER A 176 -3.25 -5.07 -22.47
N LEU A 177 -3.16 -5.10 -21.15
CA LEU A 177 -2.69 -6.26 -20.40
C LEU A 177 -3.67 -7.43 -20.49
N VAL A 178 -4.98 -7.16 -20.43
CA VAL A 178 -6.04 -8.19 -20.61
C VAL A 178 -5.94 -8.83 -21.99
N THR A 179 -5.79 -8.02 -23.03
CA THR A 179 -5.61 -8.52 -24.41
C THR A 179 -4.37 -9.40 -24.50
N ALA A 180 -3.23 -8.91 -24.00
CA ALA A 180 -1.98 -9.66 -24.05
C ALA A 180 -2.04 -10.98 -23.25
N TYR A 181 -2.67 -10.98 -22.08
CA TYR A 181 -2.81 -12.20 -21.28
C TYR A 181 -3.66 -13.25 -21.99
N ARG A 182 -4.75 -12.83 -22.63
CA ARG A 182 -5.62 -13.74 -23.42
C ARG A 182 -4.91 -14.38 -24.61
N ASP A 183 -3.95 -13.66 -25.19
CA ASP A 183 -3.13 -14.18 -26.28
C ASP A 183 -2.01 -15.10 -25.76
N LEU A 184 -1.35 -14.69 -24.67
CA LEU A 184 -0.18 -15.39 -24.15
C LEU A 184 -0.54 -16.66 -23.37
N LYS A 185 -1.55 -16.62 -22.49
CA LYS A 185 -1.84 -17.72 -21.57
C LYS A 185 -2.17 -19.06 -22.26
N PRO A 186 -2.94 -19.10 -23.34
CA PRO A 186 -3.22 -20.37 -24.05
C PRO A 186 -1.97 -20.94 -24.74
N ALA A 187 -1.06 -20.08 -25.21
CA ALA A 187 0.17 -20.46 -25.88
C ALA A 187 1.31 -20.80 -24.89
N HIS A 188 1.24 -20.31 -23.65
CA HIS A 188 2.25 -20.39 -22.61
C HIS A 188 1.61 -20.79 -21.27
N PRO A 189 1.23 -22.07 -21.09
CA PRO A 189 0.65 -22.55 -19.84
C PRO A 189 1.57 -22.37 -18.63
N GLU A 190 2.89 -22.29 -18.85
CA GLU A 190 3.93 -22.02 -17.86
C GLU A 190 3.99 -20.55 -17.40
N PHE A 191 3.19 -19.65 -17.98
CA PHE A 191 3.05 -18.24 -17.62
C PHE A 191 1.80 -18.01 -16.79
N GLU A 192 1.86 -17.18 -15.76
CA GLU A 192 0.69 -16.71 -15.02
C GLU A 192 0.84 -15.21 -14.67
N LEU A 193 -0.29 -14.52 -14.61
CA LEU A 193 -0.37 -13.16 -14.13
C LEU A 193 -1.10 -13.13 -12.80
N ILE A 194 -0.50 -12.48 -11.81
CA ILE A 194 -1.06 -12.32 -10.48
C ILE A 194 -1.31 -10.84 -10.21
N PHE A 195 -2.56 -10.47 -10.02
CA PHE A 195 -2.95 -9.13 -9.64
C PHE A 195 -2.72 -8.90 -8.14
N VAL A 196 -2.04 -7.82 -7.80
CA VAL A 196 -1.82 -7.37 -6.43
C VAL A 196 -2.48 -6.01 -6.27
N SER A 197 -3.66 -5.99 -5.67
CA SER A 197 -4.48 -4.79 -5.57
C SER A 197 -3.94 -3.79 -4.54
N ASP A 198 -3.87 -2.52 -4.92
CA ASP A 198 -3.70 -1.37 -4.03
C ASP A 198 -5.04 -0.63 -3.79
N ASP A 199 -6.17 -1.31 -4.05
CA ASP A 199 -7.50 -0.77 -3.76
C ASP A 199 -7.73 -0.54 -2.26
N ARG A 200 -8.80 0.13 -1.93
CA ARG A 200 -9.14 0.49 -0.55
C ARG A 200 -9.92 -0.61 0.17
N SER A 201 -10.58 -1.48 -0.59
CA SER A 201 -11.38 -2.59 -0.07
C SER A 201 -11.38 -3.79 -1.01
N ALA A 202 -11.78 -4.96 -0.45
CA ALA A 202 -12.00 -6.16 -1.27
C ALA A 202 -13.14 -5.97 -2.30
N GLY A 203 -14.12 -5.12 -1.99
CA GLY A 203 -15.19 -4.75 -2.91
C GLY A 203 -14.65 -3.96 -4.09
N ASP A 204 -13.88 -2.89 -3.83
CA ASP A 204 -13.26 -2.08 -4.90
C ASP A 204 -12.39 -2.94 -5.82
N MET A 205 -11.59 -3.85 -5.22
CA MET A 205 -10.77 -4.80 -5.97
C MET A 205 -11.64 -5.72 -6.87
N ALA A 206 -12.71 -6.28 -6.32
CA ALA A 206 -13.60 -7.18 -7.06
C ALA A 206 -14.33 -6.45 -8.20
N ASP A 207 -14.80 -5.23 -7.94
CA ASP A 207 -15.47 -4.38 -8.93
C ASP A 207 -14.49 -3.97 -10.05
N TYR A 208 -13.24 -3.64 -9.71
CA TYR A 208 -12.20 -3.34 -10.70
C TYR A 208 -11.91 -4.54 -11.58
N MET A 209 -11.66 -5.71 -10.97
CA MET A 209 -11.42 -6.95 -11.73
C MET A 209 -12.58 -7.31 -12.66
N LYS A 210 -13.83 -7.10 -12.19
CA LYS A 210 -15.02 -7.34 -12.99
C LYS A 210 -15.17 -6.32 -14.13
N THR A 211 -15.03 -5.03 -13.82
CA THR A 211 -15.27 -3.95 -14.79
C THR A 211 -14.27 -3.97 -15.93
N ASP A 212 -13.02 -4.27 -15.64
CA ASP A 212 -11.94 -4.32 -16.63
C ASP A 212 -11.73 -5.75 -17.19
N ASP A 213 -12.63 -6.69 -16.84
CA ASP A 213 -12.69 -8.07 -17.36
C ASP A 213 -11.36 -8.82 -17.20
N MET A 214 -10.75 -8.69 -16.01
CA MET A 214 -9.46 -9.29 -15.66
C MET A 214 -9.59 -10.81 -15.50
N PRO A 215 -8.94 -11.64 -16.35
CA PRO A 215 -9.16 -13.09 -16.38
C PRO A 215 -8.21 -13.88 -15.47
N TRP A 216 -7.23 -13.23 -14.90
CA TRP A 216 -6.11 -13.83 -14.15
C TRP A 216 -6.41 -14.01 -12.67
N LEU A 217 -5.46 -14.60 -11.96
CA LEU A 217 -5.49 -14.76 -10.51
C LEU A 217 -5.11 -13.47 -9.80
N ALA A 218 -5.50 -13.36 -8.54
CA ALA A 218 -5.15 -12.23 -7.71
C ALA A 218 -4.75 -12.67 -6.31
N VAL A 219 -3.97 -11.84 -5.62
CA VAL A 219 -3.73 -11.98 -4.19
C VAL A 219 -4.98 -11.51 -3.44
N ARG A 220 -5.48 -12.31 -2.50
CA ARG A 220 -6.59 -11.93 -1.63
C ARG A 220 -6.32 -10.58 -1.01
N PHE A 221 -7.31 -9.73 -0.96
CA PHE A 221 -7.21 -8.40 -0.36
C PHE A 221 -6.64 -8.48 1.08
N ASN A 222 -5.69 -7.61 1.40
CA ASN A 222 -4.94 -7.58 2.66
C ASN A 222 -4.10 -8.84 3.01
N SER A 223 -3.86 -9.73 2.04
CA SER A 223 -3.01 -10.93 2.24
C SER A 223 -1.62 -10.79 1.63
N ARG A 224 -1.17 -9.57 1.33
CA ARG A 224 0.19 -9.32 0.85
C ARG A 224 1.19 -9.49 1.97
N ASP A 225 2.22 -10.29 1.74
CA ASP A 225 3.39 -10.38 2.62
C ASP A 225 4.48 -9.36 2.22
N GLN A 226 5.54 -9.28 3.02
CA GLN A 226 6.63 -8.34 2.78
C GLN A 226 7.33 -8.60 1.43
N LYS A 227 7.51 -9.85 1.03
CA LYS A 227 8.15 -10.18 -0.24
C LYS A 227 7.35 -9.72 -1.44
N MET A 228 6.01 -9.83 -1.39
CA MET A 228 5.15 -9.26 -2.43
C MET A 228 5.27 -7.74 -2.49
N ILE A 229 5.44 -7.08 -1.33
CA ILE A 229 5.67 -5.65 -1.26
C ILE A 229 7.03 -5.27 -1.85
N ASP A 230 8.06 -6.08 -1.63
CA ASP A 230 9.42 -5.83 -2.13
C ASP A 230 9.50 -5.83 -3.66
N TYR A 231 8.66 -6.60 -4.36
CA TYR A 231 8.54 -6.53 -5.83
C TYR A 231 7.79 -5.30 -6.32
N SER A 232 6.99 -4.64 -5.48
CA SER A 232 6.27 -3.45 -5.91
C SER A 232 7.21 -2.26 -6.02
N GLY A 233 7.26 -1.62 -7.17
CA GLY A 233 7.97 -0.36 -7.35
C GLY A 233 7.39 0.78 -6.51
N PRO A 234 8.00 1.98 -6.59
CA PRO A 234 7.57 3.16 -5.83
C PRO A 234 6.20 3.72 -6.25
N GLY A 235 5.59 3.20 -7.29
CA GLY A 235 4.29 3.66 -7.80
C GLY A 235 3.55 2.63 -8.64
N ILE A 236 2.30 2.96 -9.02
CA ILE A 236 1.45 2.16 -9.89
C ILE A 236 1.01 2.96 -11.13
N PRO A 237 0.77 2.29 -12.29
CA PRO A 237 0.86 0.85 -12.51
C PRO A 237 2.31 0.35 -12.46
N CYS A 238 2.51 -0.81 -11.80
CA CYS A 238 3.79 -1.50 -11.80
C CYS A 238 3.56 -2.93 -12.25
N LEU A 239 4.33 -3.39 -13.22
CA LEU A 239 4.37 -4.77 -13.69
C LEU A 239 5.78 -5.29 -13.48
N VAL A 240 5.92 -6.48 -12.90
CA VAL A 240 7.22 -7.13 -12.65
C VAL A 240 7.13 -8.56 -13.13
N LEU A 241 8.02 -8.96 -14.02
CA LEU A 241 8.15 -10.35 -14.44
C LEU A 241 9.22 -11.04 -13.60
N VAL A 242 8.86 -12.16 -12.99
CA VAL A 242 9.79 -12.98 -12.19
C VAL A 242 9.74 -14.44 -12.63
N ASP A 243 10.84 -15.18 -12.38
CA ASP A 243 10.87 -16.63 -12.55
C ASP A 243 10.26 -17.36 -11.34
N ALA A 244 10.16 -18.69 -11.41
CA ALA A 244 9.62 -19.52 -10.33
C ALA A 244 10.43 -19.47 -9.03
N ASN A 245 11.69 -19.02 -9.08
CA ASN A 245 12.55 -18.84 -7.91
C ASN A 245 12.43 -17.44 -7.30
N GLY A 246 11.72 -16.51 -7.98
CA GLY A 246 11.55 -15.14 -7.54
C GLY A 246 12.63 -14.18 -8.07
N ASN A 247 13.45 -14.61 -9.03
CA ASN A 247 14.40 -13.70 -9.67
C ASN A 247 13.66 -12.76 -10.62
N VAL A 248 13.92 -11.46 -10.50
CA VAL A 248 13.33 -10.45 -11.38
C VAL A 248 13.96 -10.53 -12.77
N LEU A 249 13.13 -10.72 -13.79
CA LEU A 249 13.52 -10.81 -15.21
C LEU A 249 13.28 -9.49 -15.95
N SER A 250 12.24 -8.75 -15.55
CA SER A 250 11.92 -7.41 -16.06
C SER A 250 11.06 -6.65 -15.05
N ASP A 251 11.21 -5.34 -14.95
CA ASP A 251 10.53 -4.50 -13.97
C ASP A 251 10.13 -3.16 -14.63
N SER A 252 8.96 -2.65 -14.24
CA SER A 252 8.50 -1.31 -14.61
C SER A 252 9.41 -0.20 -14.09
N PHE A 253 10.26 -0.52 -13.09
CA PHE A 253 11.23 0.40 -12.52
C PHE A 253 12.65 -0.16 -12.64
N GLN A 254 13.60 0.69 -13.05
CA GLN A 254 15.02 0.37 -13.04
C GLN A 254 15.74 1.39 -12.15
N GLY A 255 15.95 1.01 -10.89
CA GLY A 255 16.36 1.95 -9.85
C GLY A 255 15.27 3.02 -9.64
N GLU A 256 15.61 4.29 -9.83
CA GLU A 256 14.66 5.42 -9.71
C GLU A 256 13.93 5.74 -11.03
N SER A 257 14.30 5.08 -12.14
CA SER A 257 13.73 5.34 -13.46
C SER A 257 12.49 4.48 -13.71
N TYR A 258 11.39 5.13 -14.09
CA TYR A 258 10.16 4.45 -14.50
C TYR A 258 10.19 4.15 -16.00
N LEU A 259 10.33 2.87 -16.36
CA LEU A 259 10.28 2.38 -17.76
C LEU A 259 8.85 2.09 -18.21
N GLY A 260 7.96 1.89 -17.22
CA GLY A 260 6.55 1.62 -17.42
C GLY A 260 6.20 0.14 -17.66
N PRO A 261 4.93 -0.23 -17.47
CA PRO A 261 4.48 -1.62 -17.56
C PRO A 261 4.44 -2.16 -19.00
N HIS A 262 4.40 -1.30 -20.02
CA HIS A 262 4.50 -1.72 -21.41
C HIS A 262 5.87 -2.34 -21.73
N HIS A 263 6.95 -1.78 -21.18
CA HIS A 263 8.30 -2.34 -21.30
C HIS A 263 8.34 -3.80 -20.80
N VAL A 264 7.80 -4.05 -19.61
CA VAL A 264 7.75 -5.40 -19.03
C VAL A 264 6.88 -6.35 -19.85
N LEU A 265 5.77 -5.84 -20.40
CA LEU A 265 4.88 -6.64 -21.25
C LEU A 265 5.60 -7.09 -22.55
N ASP A 266 6.38 -6.22 -23.15
CA ASP A 266 7.18 -6.54 -24.36
C ASP A 266 8.31 -7.52 -24.01
N ASP A 267 8.98 -7.35 -22.88
CA ASP A 267 9.95 -8.33 -22.37
C ASP A 267 9.32 -9.69 -22.08
N THR A 268 8.12 -9.71 -21.50
CA THR A 268 7.36 -10.95 -21.24
C THR A 268 7.13 -11.71 -22.54
N ARG A 269 6.64 -11.04 -23.58
CA ARG A 269 6.45 -11.65 -24.91
C ARG A 269 7.74 -12.23 -25.47
N ARG A 270 8.83 -11.48 -25.37
CA ARG A 270 10.15 -11.90 -25.86
C ARG A 270 10.68 -13.12 -25.11
N ILE A 271 10.61 -13.11 -23.77
CA ILE A 271 11.11 -14.21 -22.92
C ILE A 271 10.30 -15.48 -23.16
N LEU A 272 8.97 -15.40 -23.21
CA LEU A 272 8.12 -16.55 -23.46
C LEU A 272 8.34 -17.15 -24.85
N ALA A 273 8.59 -16.32 -25.88
CA ALA A 273 8.91 -16.79 -27.22
C ALA A 273 10.25 -17.53 -27.31
N GLN A 274 11.23 -17.22 -26.46
CA GLN A 274 12.55 -17.87 -26.40
C GLN A 274 12.57 -19.16 -25.60
N GLY A 275 11.61 -19.35 -24.69
CA GLY A 275 11.51 -20.54 -23.83
C GLY A 275 10.84 -21.76 -24.47
N ARG A 276 10.62 -21.73 -25.79
CA ARG A 276 10.06 -22.87 -26.59
C ARG A 276 11.16 -23.78 -27.09
#